data_8d529ec7d138111fb07e31d6bb9a5288
#
_entry.id   8d529ec7d138111fb07e31d6bb9a5288
#
_cell.length_a   1.000
_cell.length_b   1.000
_cell.length_c   1.000
_cell.angle_alpha   90.00
_cell.angle_beta   90.00
_cell.angle_gamma   90.00
#
_symmetry.space_group_name_H-M   'P 1'
#
loop_
_entity.id
_entity.type
_entity.pdbx_description
1 polymer ?
#
loop_
_entity_poly.entity_id
_entity_poly.type
_entity_poly.pdbx_seq_one_letter_code
_entity_poly.pdbx_strand_id
1 'polypeptide(L)'
;MKIAFLGNFGVDFSSESHHKKTLENLGHEVIPLQEAQVTGEQVLEAAEASDALIWVHTHGWDTPGLRMAQVLSTLKEKNIPTLTYHLDLWFGLQRQNDMRSDDYWNIQHFFTVDKKMADWFNAETDVKGHYIHAAV
;
A
#
# COMPACT_ATOMS: atom_id res chain seq x y z
N MET A 1 -17.06 -2.65 2.99
CA MET A 1 -16.41 -1.45 2.40
C MET A 1 -16.01 -1.72 0.98
N LYS A 2 -15.87 -0.68 0.21
CA LYS A 2 -15.29 -0.74 -1.14
C LYS A 2 -13.82 -0.33 -1.07
N ILE A 3 -12.92 -1.18 -1.55
CA ILE A 3 -11.47 -1.03 -1.41
C ILE A 3 -10.82 -1.04 -2.79
N ALA A 4 -10.14 0.03 -3.16
CA ALA A 4 -9.23 0.03 -4.30
C ALA A 4 -7.92 -0.63 -3.85
N PHE A 5 -7.41 -1.60 -4.57
CA PHE A 5 -6.22 -2.35 -4.19
C PHE A 5 -5.23 -2.40 -5.35
N LEU A 6 -4.16 -1.62 -5.23
CA LEU A 6 -3.06 -1.58 -6.21
C LEU A 6 -1.95 -2.54 -5.77
N GLY A 7 -1.62 -3.49 -6.61
CA GLY A 7 -0.59 -4.49 -6.34
C GLY A 7 -0.44 -5.48 -7.48
N ASN A 8 0.20 -6.60 -7.22
CA ASN A 8 0.43 -7.64 -8.22
C ASN A 8 -0.65 -8.73 -8.15
N PHE A 9 -1.62 -8.66 -9.04
CA PHE A 9 -2.67 -9.67 -9.21
C PHE A 9 -2.44 -10.58 -10.42
N GLY A 10 -1.26 -10.46 -11.06
CA GLY A 10 -0.93 -11.22 -12.26
C GLY A 10 -0.76 -12.72 -12.05
N VAL A 11 -0.66 -13.17 -10.80
CA VAL A 11 -0.56 -14.58 -10.43
C VAL A 11 -1.46 -14.89 -9.24
N ASP A 12 -2.10 -16.07 -9.24
CA ASP A 12 -3.07 -16.45 -8.21
C ASP A 12 -2.42 -16.69 -6.83
N PHE A 13 -1.13 -16.95 -6.80
CA PHE A 13 -0.40 -17.23 -5.55
C PHE A 13 0.32 -16.01 -4.97
N SER A 14 0.11 -14.81 -5.51
CA SER A 14 0.65 -13.60 -4.89
C SER A 14 -0.02 -13.31 -3.54
N SER A 15 0.70 -12.61 -2.67
CA SER A 15 0.12 -12.15 -1.38
C SER A 15 -1.11 -11.30 -1.63
N GLU A 16 -1.07 -10.43 -2.64
CA GLU A 16 -2.15 -9.54 -3.01
C GLU A 16 -3.40 -10.31 -3.45
N SER A 17 -3.23 -11.36 -4.27
CA SER A 17 -4.35 -12.21 -4.69
C SER A 17 -5.00 -12.94 -3.50
N HIS A 18 -4.20 -13.44 -2.57
CA HIS A 18 -4.71 -14.08 -1.35
C HIS A 18 -5.43 -13.07 -0.44
N HIS A 19 -4.85 -11.89 -0.24
CA HIS A 19 -5.46 -10.86 0.58
C HIS A 19 -6.75 -10.31 -0.03
N LYS A 20 -6.78 -10.13 -1.36
CA LYS A 20 -8.01 -9.76 -2.09
C LYS A 20 -9.12 -10.76 -1.79
N LYS A 21 -8.85 -12.06 -1.97
CA LYS A 21 -9.82 -13.12 -1.71
C LYS A 21 -10.31 -13.12 -0.26
N THR A 22 -9.41 -12.91 0.69
CA THR A 22 -9.76 -12.84 2.11
C THR A 22 -10.68 -11.64 2.38
N LEU A 23 -10.37 -10.47 1.83
CA LEU A 23 -11.21 -9.27 1.99
C LEU A 23 -12.60 -9.49 1.40
N GLU A 24 -12.69 -10.11 0.23
CA GLU A 24 -13.99 -10.44 -0.40
C GLU A 24 -14.79 -11.43 0.45
N ASN A 25 -14.14 -12.44 1.03
CA ASN A 25 -14.77 -13.40 1.92
C ASN A 25 -15.31 -12.74 3.22
N LEU A 26 -14.68 -11.64 3.63
CA LEU A 26 -15.14 -10.83 4.77
C LEU A 26 -16.27 -9.85 4.42
N GLY A 27 -16.71 -9.84 3.17
CA GLY A 27 -17.83 -9.02 2.72
C GLY A 27 -17.46 -7.67 2.12
N HIS A 28 -16.19 -7.44 1.84
CA HIS A 28 -15.73 -6.22 1.18
C HIS A 28 -15.77 -6.36 -0.34
N GLU A 29 -16.05 -5.27 -1.04
CA GLU A 29 -15.87 -5.18 -2.48
C GLU A 29 -14.45 -4.71 -2.77
N VAL A 30 -13.67 -5.48 -3.52
CA VAL A 30 -12.29 -5.15 -3.87
C VAL A 30 -12.16 -4.86 -5.35
N ILE A 31 -11.61 -3.69 -5.70
CA ILE A 31 -11.29 -3.31 -7.07
C ILE A 31 -9.79 -3.55 -7.26
N PRO A 32 -9.38 -4.61 -7.96
CA PRO A 32 -7.96 -4.88 -8.18
C PRO A 32 -7.40 -3.96 -9.26
N LEU A 33 -6.27 -3.35 -8.98
CA LEU A 33 -5.52 -2.51 -9.90
C LEU A 33 -4.13 -3.14 -10.07
N GLN A 34 -3.80 -3.55 -11.30
CA GLN A 34 -2.52 -4.21 -11.57
C GLN A 34 -1.41 -3.18 -11.69
N GLU A 35 -0.41 -3.27 -10.81
CA GLU A 35 0.82 -2.47 -10.88
C GLU A 35 1.48 -2.56 -12.27
N ALA A 36 2.11 -1.50 -12.72
CA ALA A 36 2.74 -1.35 -14.03
C ALA A 36 1.78 -1.36 -15.24
N GLN A 37 0.50 -1.63 -15.05
CA GLN A 37 -0.50 -1.61 -16.13
C GLN A 37 -1.48 -0.44 -16.01
N VAL A 38 -1.88 -0.08 -14.78
CA VAL A 38 -2.75 1.07 -14.54
C VAL A 38 -1.94 2.37 -14.48
N THR A 39 -2.59 3.48 -14.80
CA THR A 39 -2.02 4.82 -14.63
C THR A 39 -2.35 5.39 -13.25
N GLY A 40 -1.57 6.39 -12.80
CA GLY A 40 -1.88 7.10 -11.55
C GLY A 40 -3.26 7.74 -11.56
N GLU A 41 -3.71 8.24 -12.71
CA GLU A 41 -5.06 8.78 -12.89
C GLU A 41 -6.14 7.72 -12.67
N GLN A 42 -5.92 6.50 -13.18
CA GLN A 42 -6.84 5.37 -12.97
C GLN A 42 -6.87 4.92 -11.51
N VAL A 43 -5.71 4.95 -10.83
CA VAL A 43 -5.64 4.65 -9.40
C VAL A 43 -6.43 5.68 -8.61
N LEU A 44 -6.23 6.96 -8.89
CA LEU A 44 -6.95 8.05 -8.22
C LEU A 44 -8.46 7.94 -8.43
N GLU A 45 -8.91 7.72 -9.66
CA GLU A 45 -10.33 7.55 -9.98
C GLU A 45 -10.95 6.39 -9.19
N ALA A 46 -10.30 5.23 -9.18
CA ALA A 46 -10.79 4.06 -8.45
C ALA A 46 -10.81 4.31 -6.93
N ALA A 47 -9.79 4.94 -6.38
CA ALA A 47 -9.70 5.23 -4.95
C ALA A 47 -10.70 6.29 -4.50
N GLU A 48 -10.95 7.31 -5.31
CA GLU A 48 -11.97 8.34 -5.00
C GLU A 48 -13.39 7.75 -4.96
N ALA A 49 -13.63 6.68 -5.71
CA ALA A 49 -14.90 5.94 -5.69
C ALA A 49 -14.94 4.86 -4.62
N SER A 50 -13.94 4.76 -3.77
CA SER A 50 -13.78 3.72 -2.75
C SER A 50 -13.67 4.32 -1.35
N ASP A 51 -13.75 3.47 -0.33
CA ASP A 51 -13.61 3.87 1.08
C ASP A 51 -12.14 3.92 1.52
N ALA A 52 -11.26 3.21 0.82
CA ALA A 52 -9.82 3.17 1.12
C ALA A 52 -9.02 2.72 -0.09
N LEU A 53 -7.73 3.06 -0.09
CA LEU A 53 -6.73 2.53 -1.03
C LEU A 53 -5.74 1.66 -0.26
N ILE A 54 -5.52 0.44 -0.75
CA ILE A 54 -4.38 -0.40 -0.36
C ILE A 54 -3.38 -0.36 -1.51
N TRP A 55 -2.13 -0.02 -1.21
CA TRP A 55 -1.04 -0.04 -2.18
C TRP A 55 0.10 -0.92 -1.70
N VAL A 56 0.36 -2.02 -2.41
CA VAL A 56 1.49 -2.93 -2.14
C VAL A 56 2.49 -2.81 -3.28
N HIS A 57 3.66 -2.29 -2.97
CA HIS A 57 4.71 -1.95 -3.94
C HIS A 57 5.95 -2.80 -3.73
N THR A 58 5.81 -4.12 -3.87
CA THR A 58 6.90 -5.07 -3.57
C THR A 58 7.87 -5.29 -4.72
N HIS A 59 7.47 -5.02 -5.95
CA HIS A 59 8.28 -5.28 -7.13
C HIS A 59 8.99 -4.06 -7.71
N GLY A 60 8.75 -2.88 -7.15
CA GLY A 60 9.35 -1.64 -7.64
C GLY A 60 8.87 -1.22 -9.03
N TRP A 61 7.70 -1.70 -9.45
CA TRP A 61 7.13 -1.29 -10.73
C TRP A 61 6.52 0.10 -10.63
N ASP A 62 6.93 0.98 -11.53
CA ASP A 62 6.39 2.32 -11.60
C ASP A 62 4.95 2.33 -12.12
N THR A 63 4.14 3.20 -11.52
CA THR A 63 2.81 3.51 -12.02
C THR A 63 2.93 4.69 -12.99
N PRO A 64 2.65 4.51 -14.29
CA PRO A 64 2.78 5.59 -15.27
C PRO A 64 1.74 6.69 -15.07
N GLY A 65 1.98 7.84 -15.68
CA GLY A 65 1.06 8.99 -15.62
C GLY A 65 1.22 9.79 -14.34
N LEU A 66 0.10 10.10 -13.66
CA LEU A 66 0.11 10.87 -12.42
C LEU A 66 0.96 10.17 -11.35
N ARG A 67 1.87 10.91 -10.75
CA ARG A 67 2.77 10.35 -9.72
C ARG A 67 1.99 9.91 -8.50
N MET A 68 2.39 8.77 -7.91
CA MET A 68 1.75 8.23 -6.71
C MET A 68 1.82 9.19 -5.53
N ALA A 69 2.87 10.00 -5.41
CA ALA A 69 2.93 11.05 -4.39
C ALA A 69 1.74 12.01 -4.46
N GLN A 70 1.34 12.41 -5.67
CA GLN A 70 0.17 13.26 -5.88
C GLN A 70 -1.15 12.53 -5.64
N VAL A 71 -1.23 11.27 -6.04
CA VAL A 71 -2.41 10.43 -5.76
C VAL A 71 -2.63 10.35 -4.24
N LEU A 72 -1.60 10.02 -3.48
CA LEU A 72 -1.66 9.89 -2.02
C LEU A 72 -2.01 11.22 -1.35
N SER A 73 -1.42 12.33 -1.81
CA SER A 73 -1.72 13.67 -1.30
C SER A 73 -3.18 14.06 -1.54
N THR A 74 -3.70 13.81 -2.73
CA THR A 74 -5.10 14.10 -3.07
C THR A 74 -6.08 13.27 -2.22
N LEU A 75 -5.79 11.99 -2.02
CA LEU A 75 -6.62 11.13 -1.20
C LEU A 75 -6.63 11.56 0.27
N LYS A 76 -5.47 12.02 0.77
CA LYS A 76 -5.37 12.59 2.12
C LYS A 76 -6.26 13.82 2.28
N GLU A 77 -6.24 14.74 1.32
CA GLU A 77 -7.09 15.94 1.32
C GLU A 77 -8.58 15.59 1.30
N LYS A 78 -8.94 14.49 0.66
CA LYS A 78 -10.32 14.00 0.57
C LYS A 78 -10.73 13.09 1.73
N ASN A 79 -9.87 12.92 2.72
CA ASN A 79 -10.08 12.04 3.88
C ASN A 79 -10.33 10.57 3.49
N ILE A 80 -9.70 10.11 2.41
CA ILE A 80 -9.73 8.71 2.00
C ILE A 80 -8.46 8.04 2.54
N PRO A 81 -8.58 7.06 3.45
CA PRO A 81 -7.40 6.41 4.03
C PRO A 81 -6.60 5.64 2.99
N THR A 82 -5.28 5.73 3.11
CA THR A 82 -4.33 4.98 2.31
C THR A 82 -3.50 4.08 3.23
N LEU A 83 -3.32 2.84 2.84
CA LEU A 83 -2.57 1.89 3.65
C LEU A 83 -1.77 0.93 2.78
N THR A 84 -0.71 0.41 3.36
CA THR A 84 0.10 -0.67 2.80
C THR A 84 0.42 -1.70 3.86
N TYR A 85 0.81 -2.88 3.42
CA TYR A 85 1.45 -3.85 4.28
C TYR A 85 2.76 -4.31 3.64
N HIS A 86 3.75 -4.63 4.47
CA HIS A 86 5.04 -5.11 4.02
C HIS A 86 5.47 -6.29 4.89
N LEU A 87 5.65 -7.44 4.26
CA LEU A 87 5.91 -8.70 4.96
C LEU A 87 7.40 -9.03 5.06
N ASP A 88 8.28 -8.15 4.61
CA ASP A 88 9.73 -8.30 4.67
C ASP A 88 10.35 -7.39 5.73
N LEU A 89 11.55 -7.73 6.16
CA LEU A 89 12.35 -6.89 7.03
C LEU A 89 13.09 -5.81 6.23
N TRP A 90 13.22 -4.63 6.82
CA TRP A 90 13.94 -3.50 6.22
C TRP A 90 15.13 -3.05 7.03
N PHE A 91 14.99 -2.97 8.36
CA PHE A 91 16.08 -2.53 9.22
C PHE A 91 17.27 -3.49 9.16
N GLY A 92 18.47 -2.91 9.03
CA GLY A 92 19.69 -3.66 8.84
C GLY A 92 19.94 -4.14 7.42
N LEU A 93 19.04 -3.85 6.47
CA LEU A 93 19.19 -4.18 5.07
C LEU A 93 19.60 -2.95 4.26
N GLN A 94 20.20 -3.18 3.10
CA GLN A 94 20.67 -2.10 2.22
C GLN A 94 19.57 -1.11 1.86
N ARG A 95 18.36 -1.58 1.64
CA ARG A 95 17.18 -0.77 1.28
C ARG A 95 16.65 0.14 2.39
N GLN A 96 17.17 0.02 3.62
CA GLN A 96 16.78 0.88 4.72
C GLN A 96 17.00 2.38 4.41
N ASN A 97 18.04 2.70 3.64
CA ASN A 97 18.39 4.07 3.30
C ASN A 97 17.37 4.75 2.39
N ASP A 98 16.56 3.98 1.68
CA ASP A 98 15.58 4.50 0.70
C ASP A 98 14.22 4.82 1.35
N MET A 99 14.05 4.53 2.63
CA MET A 99 12.77 4.66 3.34
C MET A 99 12.18 6.07 3.30
N ARG A 100 13.01 7.11 3.22
CA ARG A 100 12.53 8.50 3.19
C ARG A 100 12.33 9.06 1.79
N SER A 101 12.90 8.43 0.78
CA SER A 101 12.90 8.91 -0.59
C SER A 101 11.85 8.23 -1.47
N ASP A 102 11.32 7.12 -1.03
CA ASP A 102 10.33 6.35 -1.77
C ASP A 102 8.92 6.92 -1.55
N ASP A 103 8.20 7.23 -2.62
CA ASP A 103 6.81 7.70 -2.57
C ASP A 103 5.89 6.71 -1.83
N TYR A 104 6.27 5.44 -1.82
CA TYR A 104 5.59 4.39 -1.07
C TYR A 104 5.47 4.69 0.43
N TRP A 105 6.43 5.42 0.99
CA TRP A 105 6.43 5.75 2.41
C TRP A 105 5.59 6.99 2.77
N ASN A 106 4.93 7.59 1.79
CA ASN A 106 4.02 8.73 2.00
C ASN A 106 2.57 8.32 2.21
N ILE A 107 2.29 7.05 2.38
CA ILE A 107 0.97 6.53 2.76
C ILE A 107 0.63 6.87 4.22
N GLN A 108 -0.64 6.78 4.58
CA GLN A 108 -1.09 7.15 5.94
C GLN A 108 -0.85 6.03 6.96
N HIS A 109 -1.05 4.76 6.58
CA HIS A 109 -0.90 3.60 7.46
C HIS A 109 0.04 2.58 6.84
N PHE A 110 1.02 2.15 7.62
CA PHE A 110 2.02 1.16 7.22
C PHE A 110 1.97 -0.05 8.16
N PHE A 111 1.55 -1.19 7.66
CA PHE A 111 1.51 -2.44 8.40
C PHE A 111 2.76 -3.26 8.09
N THR A 112 3.49 -3.67 9.10
CA THR A 112 4.77 -4.37 8.93
C THR A 112 4.96 -5.46 9.98
N VAL A 113 5.69 -6.51 9.58
CA VAL A 113 6.15 -7.58 10.49
C VAL A 113 7.45 -7.19 11.21
N ASP A 114 8.01 -6.03 10.90
CA ASP A 114 9.21 -5.48 11.54
C ASP A 114 8.82 -4.44 12.57
N LYS A 115 8.88 -4.82 13.85
CA LYS A 115 8.52 -3.92 14.95
C LYS A 115 9.37 -2.65 14.97
N LYS A 116 10.67 -2.77 14.66
CA LYS A 116 11.58 -1.62 14.62
C LYS A 116 11.15 -0.61 13.53
N MET A 117 10.69 -1.12 12.41
CA MET A 117 10.19 -0.30 11.31
C MET A 117 8.89 0.42 11.70
N ALA A 118 7.95 -0.26 12.34
CA ALA A 118 6.73 0.36 12.86
C ALA A 118 7.06 1.49 13.86
N ASP A 119 7.95 1.22 14.80
CA ASP A 119 8.38 2.20 15.81
C ASP A 119 9.08 3.40 15.14
N TRP A 120 9.90 3.16 14.14
CA TRP A 120 10.58 4.22 13.39
C TRP A 120 9.58 5.14 12.67
N PHE A 121 8.59 4.59 11.97
CA PHE A 121 7.56 5.40 11.31
C PHE A 121 6.81 6.27 12.32
N ASN A 122 6.45 5.73 13.46
CA ASN A 122 5.71 6.47 14.49
C ASN A 122 6.55 7.56 15.16
N ALA A 123 7.86 7.36 15.28
CA ALA A 123 8.77 8.31 15.92
C ALA A 123 9.27 9.41 14.96
N GLU A 124 9.50 9.08 13.69
CA GLU A 124 10.27 9.92 12.76
C GLU A 124 9.42 10.47 11.60
N THR A 125 8.18 10.01 11.42
CA THR A 125 7.33 10.40 10.29
C THR A 125 5.89 10.60 10.72
N ASP A 126 5.07 11.15 9.81
CA ASP A 126 3.62 11.25 9.99
C ASP A 126 2.87 9.97 9.60
N VAL A 127 3.57 8.99 9.06
CA VAL A 127 3.02 7.68 8.73
C VAL A 127 2.76 6.90 10.02
N LYS A 128 1.57 6.34 10.17
CA LYS A 128 1.22 5.49 11.31
C LYS A 128 1.68 4.06 11.05
N GLY A 129 2.74 3.65 11.74
CA GLY A 129 3.27 2.30 11.69
C GLY A 129 2.50 1.35 12.61
N HIS A 130 2.15 0.19 12.09
CA HIS A 130 1.44 -0.86 12.80
C HIS A 130 2.20 -2.16 12.70
N TYR A 131 2.56 -2.72 13.85
CA TYR A 131 3.17 -4.05 13.89
C TYR A 131 2.10 -5.13 13.76
N ILE A 132 2.33 -6.05 12.83
CA ILE A 132 1.49 -7.23 12.63
C ILE A 132 2.34 -8.49 12.71
N HIS A 133 1.78 -9.58 13.21
CA HIS A 133 2.46 -10.86 13.18
C HIS A 133 2.40 -11.44 11.77
N ALA A 134 3.54 -12.01 11.33
CA ALA A 134 3.53 -12.80 10.10
C ALA A 134 2.58 -13.99 10.26
N ALA A 135 1.73 -14.20 9.28
CA ALA A 135 0.87 -15.38 9.25
C ALA A 135 1.75 -16.64 9.07
N VAL A 136 1.46 -17.64 9.83
CA VAL A 136 2.18 -18.91 9.80
C VAL A 136 1.36 -19.95 9.06
#